data_2f99919baec1247b23d49e9c9a1a47ee
#
_entry.id   2f99919baec1247b23d49e9c9a1a47ee
#
_cell.length_a   1.000
_cell.length_b   1.000
_cell.length_c   1.000
_cell.angle_alpha   90.00
_cell.angle_beta   90.00
_cell.angle_gamma   90.00
#
_symmetry.space_group_name_H-M   'P 1'
#
loop_
_entity.id
_entity.type
_entity.pdbx_description
1 polymer ?
#
loop_
_entity_poly.entity_id
_entity_poly.type
_entity_poly.pdbx_seq_one_letter_code
_entity_poly.pdbx_strand_id
1 'polypeptide(L)'
;MMSPQRKEYELLKKIEFNQDQWREIVSYSKKNYPELKIYVCVYEHSTIDFIDTLNIDGYKLNSSDLSNPLVLDRVAKKNKPINLSVGASTISEIENAINRIRAISNSIITLMYGHTLML
;
A
#
# COMPACT_ATOMS: atom_id res chain seq x y z
N MET A 1 -31.11 12.85 9.26
CA MET A 1 -30.63 12.26 7.99
C MET A 1 -29.11 12.12 8.04
N MET A 2 -28.59 10.98 7.62
CA MET A 2 -27.15 10.68 7.59
C MET A 2 -26.48 11.45 6.44
N SER A 3 -25.34 12.11 6.70
CA SER A 3 -24.57 12.80 5.66
C SER A 3 -24.06 11.83 4.59
N PRO A 4 -23.80 12.28 3.36
CA PRO A 4 -23.21 11.44 2.32
C PRO A 4 -21.87 10.82 2.74
N GLN A 5 -21.00 11.57 3.40
CA GLN A 5 -19.71 11.08 3.87
C GLN A 5 -19.88 9.98 4.92
N ARG A 6 -20.86 10.10 5.80
CA ARG A 6 -21.13 9.07 6.80
C ARG A 6 -21.70 7.80 6.17
N LYS A 7 -22.54 7.93 5.15
CA LYS A 7 -23.05 6.78 4.40
C LYS A 7 -21.94 6.00 3.71
N GLU A 8 -21.03 6.74 3.09
CA GLU A 8 -19.85 6.15 2.47
C GLU A 8 -18.98 5.42 3.49
N TYR A 9 -18.70 6.05 4.62
CA TYR A 9 -17.93 5.44 5.71
C TYR A 9 -18.58 4.13 6.20
N GLU A 10 -19.88 4.13 6.43
CA GLU A 10 -20.61 2.94 6.88
C GLU A 10 -20.55 1.83 5.84
N LEU A 11 -20.65 2.17 4.55
CA LEU A 11 -20.52 1.20 3.47
C LEU A 11 -19.11 0.61 3.43
N LEU A 12 -18.08 1.45 3.48
CA LEU A 12 -16.68 1.00 3.46
C LEU A 12 -16.38 0.10 4.64
N LYS A 13 -16.90 0.41 5.82
CA LYS A 13 -16.74 -0.45 7.00
C LYS A 13 -17.35 -1.84 6.81
N LYS A 14 -18.46 -1.94 6.12
CA LYS A 14 -19.12 -3.22 5.87
C LYS A 14 -18.35 -4.12 4.92
N ILE A 15 -17.58 -3.55 4.01
CA ILE A 15 -16.79 -4.29 3.02
C ILE A 15 -15.32 -4.44 3.43
N GLU A 16 -14.94 -3.88 4.57
CA GLU A 16 -13.58 -4.00 5.10
C GLU A 16 -13.32 -5.43 5.61
N PHE A 17 -12.17 -5.98 5.24
CA PHE A 17 -11.76 -7.29 5.73
C PHE A 17 -11.15 -7.19 7.11
N ASN A 18 -11.49 -8.14 7.98
CA ASN A 18 -10.79 -8.34 9.24
C ASN A 18 -9.49 -9.12 9.03
N GLN A 19 -8.68 -9.26 10.09
CA GLN A 19 -7.39 -9.93 10.00
C GLN A 19 -7.49 -11.39 9.54
N ASP A 20 -8.50 -12.11 10.01
CA ASP A 20 -8.69 -13.52 9.62
C ASP A 20 -9.06 -13.65 8.15
N GLN A 21 -9.89 -12.76 7.64
CA GLN A 21 -10.23 -12.71 6.22
C GLN A 21 -9.01 -12.39 5.35
N TRP A 22 -8.14 -11.48 5.79
CA TRP A 22 -6.88 -11.19 5.10
C TRP A 22 -5.98 -12.42 5.04
N ARG A 23 -5.85 -13.14 6.15
CA ARG A 23 -5.07 -14.39 6.18
C ARG A 23 -5.63 -15.42 5.22
N GLU A 24 -6.94 -15.58 5.19
CA GLU A 24 -7.63 -16.51 4.31
C GLU A 24 -7.40 -16.18 2.84
N ILE A 25 -7.56 -14.91 2.45
CA ILE A 25 -7.36 -14.45 1.06
C ILE A 25 -5.93 -14.72 0.62
N VAL A 26 -4.94 -14.34 1.41
CA VAL A 26 -3.53 -14.53 1.05
C VAL A 26 -3.18 -16.02 0.98
N SER A 27 -3.63 -16.82 1.93
CA SER A 27 -3.41 -18.27 1.93
C SER A 27 -4.05 -18.94 0.71
N TYR A 28 -5.27 -18.56 0.38
CA TYR A 28 -5.97 -19.07 -0.80
C TYR A 28 -5.20 -18.73 -2.08
N SER A 29 -4.76 -17.49 -2.22
CA SER A 29 -4.01 -17.05 -3.40
C SER A 29 -2.69 -17.82 -3.56
N LYS A 30 -1.96 -18.01 -2.47
CA LYS A 30 -0.70 -18.76 -2.50
C LYS A 30 -0.88 -20.23 -2.84
N LYS A 31 -1.94 -20.83 -2.32
CA LYS A 31 -2.22 -22.25 -2.55
C LYS A 31 -2.67 -22.52 -3.97
N ASN A 32 -3.56 -21.69 -4.50
CA ASN A 32 -4.20 -21.93 -5.79
C ASN A 32 -3.49 -21.27 -6.97
N TYR A 33 -2.75 -20.18 -6.70
CA TYR A 33 -2.04 -19.40 -7.73
C TYR A 33 -0.62 -19.06 -7.27
N PRO A 34 0.23 -20.08 -7.03
CA PRO A 34 1.57 -19.87 -6.46
C PRO A 34 2.50 -19.03 -7.34
N GLU A 35 2.21 -18.93 -8.63
CA GLU A 35 2.98 -18.12 -9.58
C GLU A 35 2.67 -16.62 -9.49
N LEU A 36 1.56 -16.24 -8.84
CA LEU A 36 1.18 -14.84 -8.72
C LEU A 36 1.90 -14.18 -7.55
N LYS A 37 2.37 -12.95 -7.78
CA LYS A 37 2.91 -12.10 -6.74
C LYS A 37 1.79 -11.29 -6.10
N ILE A 38 1.80 -11.22 -4.77
CA ILE A 38 0.79 -10.49 -4.00
C ILE A 38 1.41 -9.18 -3.50
N TYR A 39 0.88 -8.05 -3.98
CA TYR A 39 1.24 -6.72 -3.51
C TYR A 39 0.05 -6.13 -2.79
N VAL A 40 0.29 -5.54 -1.63
CA VAL A 40 -0.78 -4.93 -0.83
C VAL A 40 -0.60 -3.42 -0.79
N CYS A 41 -1.67 -2.71 -1.06
CA CYS A 41 -1.71 -1.26 -0.91
C CYS A 41 -1.94 -0.93 0.56
N VAL A 42 -1.04 -0.14 1.13
CA VAL A 42 -1.11 0.26 2.55
C VAL A 42 -1.32 1.76 2.65
N TYR A 43 -2.13 2.17 3.62
CA TYR A 43 -2.48 3.57 3.87
C TYR A 43 -2.04 4.06 5.24
N GLU A 44 -1.92 3.14 6.20
CA GLU A 44 -1.62 3.47 7.58
C GLU A 44 -0.41 2.67 8.05
N HIS A 45 0.52 3.34 8.74
CA HIS A 45 1.71 2.68 9.24
C HIS A 45 1.41 1.57 10.27
N SER A 46 0.31 1.72 11.03
CA SER A 46 -0.07 0.74 12.07
C SER A 46 -0.48 -0.63 11.52
N THR A 47 -0.93 -0.70 10.26
CA THR A 47 -1.35 -1.96 9.65
C THR A 47 -0.23 -2.70 8.95
N ILE A 48 0.89 -2.04 8.67
CA ILE A 48 1.98 -2.59 7.86
C ILE A 48 2.61 -3.82 8.52
N ASP A 49 2.80 -3.81 9.84
CA ASP A 49 3.39 -4.95 10.55
C ASP A 49 2.49 -6.19 10.47
N PHE A 50 1.18 -6.00 10.60
CA PHE A 50 0.24 -7.10 10.41
C PHE A 50 0.29 -7.65 8.98
N ILE A 51 0.25 -6.77 7.98
CA ILE A 51 0.31 -7.15 6.56
C ILE A 51 1.60 -7.93 6.27
N ASP A 52 2.72 -7.53 6.88
CA ASP A 52 3.98 -8.23 6.69
C ASP A 52 3.97 -9.67 7.24
N THR A 53 3.15 -9.94 8.26
CA THR A 53 2.99 -11.31 8.80
C THR A 53 2.30 -12.25 7.81
N LEU A 54 1.63 -11.72 6.79
CA LEU A 54 0.96 -12.51 5.76
C LEU A 54 1.93 -13.07 4.71
N ASN A 55 3.20 -12.70 4.78
CA ASN A 55 4.23 -13.13 3.85
C ASN A 55 3.90 -12.76 2.39
N ILE A 56 3.50 -11.50 2.20
CA ILE A 56 3.24 -10.93 0.87
C ILE A 56 4.54 -10.66 0.12
N ASP A 57 4.44 -10.41 -1.18
CA ASP A 57 5.62 -10.24 -2.05
C ASP A 57 6.09 -8.78 -2.13
N GLY A 58 5.22 -7.82 -1.91
CA GLY A 58 5.59 -6.41 -1.98
C GLY A 58 4.47 -5.48 -1.53
N TYR A 59 4.77 -4.19 -1.54
CA TYR A 59 3.85 -3.14 -1.12
C TYR A 59 3.57 -2.17 -2.27
N LYS A 60 2.37 -1.63 -2.28
CA LYS A 60 2.01 -0.51 -3.14
C LYS A 60 1.69 0.70 -2.28
N LEU A 61 2.22 1.86 -2.67
CA LEU A 61 1.92 3.13 -2.01
C LEU A 61 1.24 4.07 -3.00
N ASN A 62 0.25 4.79 -2.50
CA ASN A 62 -0.44 5.80 -3.30
C ASN A 62 0.38 7.09 -3.36
N SER A 63 0.12 7.92 -4.37
CA SER A 63 0.80 9.21 -4.52
C SER A 63 0.61 10.13 -3.31
N SER A 64 -0.53 10.03 -2.62
CA SER A 64 -0.77 10.77 -1.37
C SER A 64 0.16 10.38 -0.23
N ASP A 65 0.74 9.17 -0.27
CA ASP A 65 1.62 8.67 0.80
C ASP A 65 3.10 9.00 0.57
N LEU A 66 3.46 9.59 -0.57
CA LEU A 66 4.85 9.98 -0.84
C LEU A 66 5.38 11.03 0.14
N SER A 67 4.50 11.80 0.75
CA SER A 67 4.84 12.78 1.79
C SER A 67 4.56 12.27 3.20
N ASN A 68 4.26 10.99 3.37
CA ASN A 68 3.99 10.39 4.68
C ASN A 68 5.22 9.60 5.18
N PRO A 69 6.08 10.21 6.00
CA PRO A 69 7.34 9.57 6.41
C PRO A 69 7.12 8.32 7.26
N LEU A 70 6.04 8.25 8.03
CA LEU A 70 5.77 7.07 8.88
C LEU A 70 5.49 5.82 8.03
N VAL A 71 4.73 5.98 6.94
CA VAL A 71 4.43 4.89 6.02
C VAL A 71 5.68 4.50 5.24
N LEU A 72 6.40 5.49 4.68
CA LEU A 72 7.62 5.24 3.90
C LEU A 72 8.67 4.49 4.72
N ASP A 73 8.92 4.94 5.93
CA ASP A 73 9.93 4.31 6.80
C ASP A 73 9.54 2.88 7.17
N ARG A 74 8.27 2.67 7.52
CA ARG A 74 7.80 1.36 7.94
C ARG A 74 7.85 0.35 6.80
N VAL A 75 7.41 0.75 5.59
CA VAL A 75 7.47 -0.10 4.40
C VAL A 75 8.91 -0.38 3.99
N ALA A 76 9.78 0.62 4.02
CA ALA A 76 11.18 0.45 3.66
C ALA A 76 11.87 -0.58 4.57
N LYS A 77 11.56 -0.60 5.85
CA LYS A 77 12.13 -1.56 6.82
C LYS A 77 11.77 -3.00 6.51
N LYS A 78 10.73 -3.26 5.76
CA LYS A 78 10.34 -4.63 5.37
C LYS A 78 11.24 -5.20 4.27
N ASN A 79 11.99 -4.35 3.58
CA ASN A 79 12.96 -4.72 2.55
C ASN A 79 12.35 -5.57 1.42
N LYS A 80 11.11 -5.30 1.07
CA LYS A 80 10.38 -5.93 -0.04
C LYS A 80 10.21 -4.95 -1.19
N PRO A 81 9.93 -5.42 -2.42
CA PRO A 81 9.64 -4.55 -3.55
C PRO A 81 8.51 -3.55 -3.23
N ILE A 82 8.65 -2.33 -3.72
CA ILE A 82 7.72 -1.24 -3.48
C ILE A 82 7.29 -0.64 -4.82
N ASN A 83 5.99 -0.58 -5.06
CA ASN A 83 5.42 0.12 -6.19
C ASN A 83 4.91 1.48 -5.69
N LEU A 84 5.45 2.58 -6.25
CA LEU A 84 5.02 3.94 -5.92
C LEU A 84 4.16 4.49 -7.03
N SER A 85 2.93 4.88 -6.71
CA SER A 85 2.10 5.67 -7.62
C SER A 85 2.55 7.12 -7.58
N VAL A 86 2.85 7.71 -8.74
CA VAL A 86 3.44 9.06 -8.83
C VAL A 86 2.63 10.03 -9.69
N GLY A 87 1.43 9.65 -10.13
CA GLY A 87 0.66 10.40 -11.11
C GLY A 87 0.28 11.84 -10.72
N ALA A 88 0.14 12.13 -9.42
CA ALA A 88 -0.22 13.45 -8.92
C ALA A 88 0.91 14.11 -8.13
N SER A 89 2.14 13.63 -8.29
CA SER A 89 3.29 14.07 -7.50
C SER A 89 4.26 14.89 -8.34
N THR A 90 4.97 15.82 -7.69
CA THR A 90 6.07 16.54 -8.30
C THR A 90 7.31 15.65 -8.34
N ILE A 91 8.26 15.98 -9.21
CA ILE A 91 9.55 15.29 -9.26
C ILE A 91 10.28 15.37 -7.92
N SER A 92 10.23 16.53 -7.26
CA SER A 92 10.83 16.72 -5.95
C SER A 92 10.23 15.79 -4.89
N GLU A 93 8.91 15.63 -4.88
CA GLU A 93 8.23 14.70 -3.98
C GLU A 93 8.64 13.25 -4.22
N ILE A 94 8.75 12.87 -5.50
CA ILE A 94 9.18 11.52 -5.90
C ILE A 94 10.62 11.26 -5.45
N GLU A 95 11.54 12.19 -5.73
CA GLU A 95 12.93 12.08 -5.33
C GLU A 95 13.09 11.97 -3.81
N ASN A 96 12.37 12.79 -3.05
CA ASN A 96 12.41 12.76 -1.59
C ASN A 96 11.94 11.41 -1.06
N ALA A 97 10.87 10.85 -1.62
CA ALA A 97 10.37 9.54 -1.21
C ALA A 97 11.38 8.43 -1.51
N ILE A 98 11.96 8.43 -2.71
CA ILE A 98 12.98 7.46 -3.11
C ILE A 98 14.20 7.55 -2.18
N ASN A 99 14.70 8.75 -1.95
CA ASN A 99 15.87 8.98 -1.08
C ASN A 99 15.60 8.50 0.33
N ARG A 100 14.40 8.72 0.84
CA ARG A 100 14.03 8.25 2.18
C ARG A 100 14.02 6.73 2.26
N ILE A 101 13.46 6.06 1.27
CA ILE A 101 13.46 4.59 1.20
C ILE A 101 14.89 4.07 1.08
N ARG A 102 15.72 4.67 0.24
CA ARG A 102 17.10 4.26 0.01
C ARG A 102 17.99 4.44 1.24
N ALA A 103 17.67 5.38 2.12
CA ALA A 103 18.38 5.55 3.39
C ALA A 103 18.15 4.36 4.35
N ILE A 104 17.10 3.59 4.16
CA ILE A 104 16.70 2.49 5.05
C ILE A 104 16.96 1.12 4.41
N SER A 105 16.67 0.95 3.13
CA SER A 105 16.75 -0.36 2.46
C SER A 105 17.15 -0.24 0.99
N ASN A 106 17.48 -1.40 0.40
CA ASN A 106 17.75 -1.53 -1.03
C ASN A 106 16.55 -2.12 -1.78
N SER A 107 15.34 -1.91 -1.30
CA SER A 107 14.12 -2.39 -1.96
C SER A 107 14.08 -1.98 -3.42
N ILE A 108 13.61 -2.88 -4.28
CA ILE A 108 13.33 -2.55 -5.67
C ILE A 108 12.13 -1.61 -5.69
N ILE A 109 12.30 -0.44 -6.32
CA ILE A 109 11.25 0.56 -6.43
C ILE A 109 10.79 0.63 -7.87
N THR A 110 9.49 0.45 -8.09
CA THR A 110 8.84 0.64 -9.40
C THR A 110 7.96 1.88 -9.31
N LEU A 111 8.16 2.82 -10.23
CA LEU A 111 7.31 4.00 -10.33
C LEU A 111 6.14 3.69 -11.28
N MET A 112 4.92 3.94 -10.80
CA MET A 112 3.70 3.71 -11.56
C MET A 112 3.03 5.04 -11.85
N TYR A 113 2.97 5.40 -13.14
CA TYR A 113 2.31 6.62 -13.57
C TYR A 113 0.91 6.31 -14.11
N GLY A 114 -0.08 7.04 -13.61
CA GLY A 114 -1.45 6.92 -14.08
C GLY A 114 -2.27 8.11 -13.63
N HIS A 115 -3.38 8.34 -14.32
CA HIS A 115 -4.34 9.38 -13.99
C HIS A 115 -5.69 8.77 -13.65
N THR A 116 -6.34 9.32 -12.61
CA THR A 116 -7.73 9.05 -12.34
C THR A 116 -8.52 10.29 -12.72
N LEU A 117 -9.38 10.18 -13.73
CA LEU A 117 -10.35 11.21 -14.06
C LEU A 117 -11.59 10.98 -13.23
N MET A 118 -11.89 11.96 -12.38
CA MET A 118 -13.17 12.01 -11.65
C MET A 118 -14.12 12.86 -12.46
N LEU A 119 -15.07 12.23 -13.11
CA LEU A 119 -16.13 12.88 -13.87
C LEU A 119 -17.34 13.16 -12.98
#